data_985662761a18937718a483c8193b8740
#
_entry.id   985662761a18937718a483c8193b8740
#
_cell.length_a   1.000
_cell.length_b   1.000
_cell.length_c   1.000
_cell.angle_alpha   90.00
_cell.angle_beta   90.00
_cell.angle_gamma   90.00
#
_symmetry.space_group_name_H-M   'P 1'
#
loop_
_entity.id
_entity.type
_entity.pdbx_description
1 polymer ?
#
loop_
_entity_poly.entity_id
_entity_poly.type
_entity_poly.pdbx_seq_one_letter_code
_entity_poly.pdbx_strand_id
1 'polypeptide(L)' 'MCPMPAPYPREFRDDVVRVARSREDGVTLAQIAKDFGIHEMALHKWIRQADIDDGNR' A
#
# COMPACT_ATOMS: atom_id res chain seq x y z
N MET A 1 14.40 -24.56 -0.70
CA MET A 1 13.44 -24.03 -0.53
C MET A 1 13.48 -22.69 -0.69
N CYS A 2 12.84 -22.05 -1.29
CA CYS A 2 12.87 -20.80 -1.49
C CYS A 2 11.91 -20.15 -0.72
N PRO A 3 12.23 -19.56 0.27
CA PRO A 3 11.29 -18.90 1.03
C PRO A 3 10.74 -17.84 0.21
N MET A 4 9.55 -17.63 0.29
CA MET A 4 8.97 -16.61 -0.36
C MET A 4 9.02 -15.46 0.49
N PRO A 5 9.88 -14.58 0.32
CA PRO A 5 9.93 -13.38 1.09
C PRO A 5 8.71 -12.57 0.78
N ALA A 6 8.52 -11.54 1.46
CA ALA A 6 7.43 -10.65 1.19
C ALA A 6 7.46 -10.28 -0.27
N PRO A 7 6.35 -10.29 -0.93
CA PRO A 7 6.31 -10.00 -2.34
C PRO A 7 6.83 -8.62 -2.66
N TYR A 8 6.74 -7.70 -1.72
CA TYR A 8 7.18 -6.34 -1.97
C TYR A 8 8.02 -5.85 -0.82
N PRO A 9 9.08 -5.10 -1.08
CA PRO A 9 9.90 -4.55 -0.02
C PRO A 9 9.14 -3.52 0.77
N ARG A 10 9.61 -3.30 1.97
CA ARG A 10 8.96 -2.35 2.85
C ARG A 10 8.95 -0.96 2.27
N GLU A 11 10.05 -0.58 1.64
CA GLU A 11 10.15 0.73 1.03
C GLU A 11 9.09 0.91 -0.04
N PHE A 12 8.86 -0.13 -0.80
CA PHE A 12 7.86 -0.09 -1.84
C PHE A 12 6.48 0.12 -1.23
N ARG A 13 6.18 -0.60 -0.17
CA ARG A 13 4.89 -0.47 0.49
C ARG A 13 4.70 0.93 1.04
N ASP A 14 5.74 1.46 1.67
CA ASP A 14 5.66 2.80 2.23
C ASP A 14 5.38 3.82 1.14
N ASP A 15 6.03 3.65 0.01
CA ASP A 15 5.87 4.56 -1.11
C ASP A 15 4.44 4.51 -1.64
N VAL A 16 3.92 3.30 -1.80
CA VAL A 16 2.56 3.13 -2.30
C VAL A 16 1.54 3.74 -1.34
N VAL A 17 1.71 3.50 -0.06
CA VAL A 17 0.80 4.04 0.95
C VAL A 17 0.87 5.55 0.97
N ARG A 18 2.07 6.10 0.83
CA ARG A 18 2.24 7.54 0.82
C ARG A 18 1.50 8.16 -0.35
N VAL A 19 1.66 7.58 -1.53
CA VAL A 19 0.97 8.08 -2.71
C VAL A 19 -0.55 7.96 -2.53
N ALA A 20 -0.99 6.85 -1.96
CA ALA A 20 -2.41 6.63 -1.76
C ALA A 20 -3.00 7.66 -0.82
N ARG A 21 -2.24 8.03 0.20
CA ARG A 21 -2.74 9.00 1.17
C ARG A 21 -2.71 10.42 0.60
N SER A 22 -1.82 10.67 -0.32
CA SER A 22 -1.69 11.99 -0.90
C SER A 22 -2.46 12.13 -2.20
N ARG A 23 -3.21 11.10 -2.56
CA ARG A 23 -3.89 11.13 -3.85
C ARG A 23 -4.89 12.26 -3.90
N GLU A 24 -5.13 12.74 -5.10
CA GLU A 24 -6.09 13.79 -5.28
C GLU A 24 -7.49 13.24 -5.31
N ASP A 25 -8.46 14.12 -5.16
CA ASP A 25 -9.84 13.72 -5.25
C ASP A 25 -10.08 13.16 -6.64
N GLY A 26 -10.83 12.16 -6.75
CA GLY A 26 -11.09 11.57 -8.05
C GLY A 26 -10.19 10.42 -8.39
N VAL A 27 -9.11 10.26 -7.66
CA VAL A 27 -8.23 9.13 -7.87
C VAL A 27 -8.57 8.08 -6.83
N THR A 28 -8.91 6.89 -7.27
CA THR A 28 -9.32 5.84 -6.34
C THR A 28 -8.13 4.97 -5.97
N LEU A 29 -8.27 4.24 -4.89
CA LEU A 29 -7.23 3.32 -4.48
C LEU A 29 -7.04 2.23 -5.52
N ALA A 30 -8.11 1.83 -6.17
CA ALA A 30 -8.02 0.83 -7.21
C ALA A 30 -7.12 1.31 -8.34
N GLN A 31 -7.22 2.58 -8.67
CA GLN A 31 -6.40 3.15 -9.72
C GLN A 31 -4.94 3.16 -9.32
N ILE A 32 -4.66 3.52 -8.09
CA ILE A 32 -3.30 3.56 -7.59
C ILE A 32 -2.71 2.15 -7.57
N ALA A 33 -3.48 1.17 -7.12
CA ALA A 33 -3.02 -0.19 -7.09
C ALA A 33 -2.67 -0.66 -8.50
N LYS A 34 -3.48 -0.28 -9.46
CA LYS A 34 -3.24 -0.66 -10.83
C LYS A 34 -1.97 0.00 -11.36
N ASP A 35 -1.77 1.25 -11.01
CA ASP A 35 -0.58 1.98 -11.45
C ASP A 35 0.69 1.34 -10.92
N PHE A 36 0.64 0.83 -9.71
CA PHE A 36 1.80 0.19 -9.13
C PHE A 36 1.87 -1.29 -9.47
N GLY A 37 0.84 -1.82 -10.10
CA GLY A 37 0.86 -3.23 -10.47
C GLY A 37 0.58 -4.16 -9.30
N ILE A 38 -0.16 -3.69 -8.31
CA ILE A 38 -0.49 -4.50 -7.16
C ILE A 38 -1.99 -4.68 -7.08
N HIS A 39 -2.40 -5.60 -6.24
CA HIS A 39 -3.82 -5.86 -6.06
C HIS A 39 -4.41 -4.81 -5.15
N GLU A 40 -5.63 -4.42 -5.46
CA GLU A 40 -6.31 -3.40 -4.67
C GLU A 40 -6.43 -3.82 -3.21
N MET A 41 -6.68 -5.09 -2.97
CA MET A 41 -6.83 -5.58 -1.59
C MET A 41 -5.53 -5.41 -0.82
N ALA A 42 -4.42 -5.61 -1.48
CA ALA A 42 -3.14 -5.45 -0.82
C ALA A 42 -2.94 -4.00 -0.40
N LEU A 43 -3.32 -3.09 -1.27
CA LEU A 43 -3.20 -1.67 -0.98
C LEU A 43 -4.06 -1.28 0.22
N HIS A 44 -5.30 -1.76 0.24
CA HIS A 44 -6.20 -1.47 1.36
C HIS A 44 -5.61 -1.99 2.67
N LYS A 45 -5.05 -3.18 2.61
CA LYS A 45 -4.47 -3.80 3.78
C LYS A 45 -3.28 -2.98 4.29
N TRP A 46 -2.44 -2.53 3.38
CA TRP A 46 -1.27 -1.76 3.75
C TRP A 46 -1.65 -0.42 4.37
N ILE A 47 -2.65 0.24 3.79
CA ILE A 47 -3.09 1.52 4.30
C ILE A 47 -3.66 1.35 5.71
N ARG A 48 -4.44 0.31 5.89
CA ARG A 48 -5.03 0.05 7.19
C ARG A 48 -3.95 -0.23 8.22
N GLN A 49 -2.95 -1.01 7.84
CA GLN A 49 -1.87 -1.34 8.74
C GLN A 49 -1.07 -0.09 9.12
N ALA A 50 -0.81 0.76 8.15
CA ALA A 50 -0.08 1.99 8.41
C ALA A 50 -0.88 2.91 9.32
N ASP A 51 -2.19 2.93 9.15
CA ASP A 51 -3.04 3.77 9.96
C ASP A 51 -3.03 3.29 11.41
N ILE A 52 -3.06 1.99 11.60
CA ILE A 52 -3.02 1.41 12.93
C ILE A 52 -1.69 1.72 13.58
N ASP A 53 -0.60 1.53 12.85
CA ASP A 53 0.72 1.80 13.38
C ASP A 53 0.86 3.26 13.76
N ASP A 54 0.35 4.12 12.92
CA ASP A 54 0.49 5.55 13.14
C ASP A 54 -0.37 6.02 14.32
N GLY A 55 -1.54 5.43 14.46
CA GLY A 55 -2.43 5.84 15.51
C GLY A 55 -2.20 5.12 16.83
N ASN A 56 -1.40 4.08 16.81
CA ASN A 56 -1.20 3.32 18.02
C ASN A 56 0.11 3.68 18.65
N ARG A 57 0.18 4.73 19.34
CA ARG A 57 1.44 5.12 19.89
C ARG A 57 1.42 5.10 21.35
#